data_69353fee050e3184d1a4314871bd94a9
#
_entry.id   69353fee050e3184d1a4314871bd94a9
#
_cell.length_a   1.000
_cell.length_b   1.000
_cell.length_c   1.000
_cell.angle_alpha   90.00
_cell.angle_beta   90.00
_cell.angle_gamma   90.00
#
_symmetry.space_group_name_H-M   'P 1'
#
loop_
_entity.id
_entity.type
_entity.pdbx_description
1 polymer ?
#
loop_
_entity_poly.entity_id
_entity_poly.type
_entity_poly.pdbx_seq_one_letter_code
_entity_poly.pdbx_strand_id
1 'polypeptide(L)'
;MKMLQHLRCLLTAVLGLGALAAPAGTAAAETTTLDAIRARGYLLCGIGEVQAGFSQATPAGERSGLDVDFCTALASAVFGSKDAVKFWPLSANDRFKALQSGDVDVLARGATWTLSRDTELGARFTDVLFYDGQGFLTRRGNAVASALELSGATICALPGAMGEQGVVEFFGAKRMRYQIVAQDSWDDLVKAYTAGSCTVLTGDVSLLAVARSKLATPGDHMILPELITKEPLGPAVQQDDAQWFGVVRWTLMALVEAEELGLTKENVDAQRAATEPSIRRFLGLEANLGQALGLPRDWAYQVVKNVGNYGEIFDRNLGAKSDLKLARGLNNLWTKGGLMYSMPFR
;
A
#
# COMPACT_ATOMS: atom_id res chain seq x y z
N MET A 1 83.75 51.20 -8.80
CA MET A 1 85.14 50.68 -8.82
C MET A 1 85.09 49.17 -8.59
N LYS A 2 85.54 48.45 -9.61
CA LYS A 2 85.97 47.03 -9.67
C LYS A 2 84.89 45.97 -9.41
N MET A 3 84.39 45.26 -10.40
CA MET A 3 85.00 44.11 -11.16
C MET A 3 85.18 42.88 -10.23
N LEU A 4 84.72 41.71 -10.44
CA LEU A 4 84.89 40.68 -11.52
C LEU A 4 83.99 39.49 -11.13
N GLN A 5 83.20 38.94 -11.95
CA GLN A 5 83.44 37.80 -12.87
C GLN A 5 83.54 36.40 -12.24
N HIS A 6 82.78 35.58 -12.82
CA HIS A 6 82.86 34.10 -13.11
C HIS A 6 82.17 33.18 -12.11
N LEU A 7 81.49 32.11 -12.40
CA LEU A 7 81.57 31.23 -13.58
C LEU A 7 80.35 30.27 -13.51
N ARG A 8 79.90 29.85 -14.61
CA ARG A 8 78.83 28.85 -14.91
C ARG A 8 79.01 27.53 -14.15
N CYS A 9 77.86 26.95 -13.77
CA CYS A 9 77.66 25.51 -13.95
C CYS A 9 76.14 25.22 -14.12
N LEU A 10 75.77 24.81 -15.32
CA LEU A 10 74.50 24.24 -15.69
C LEU A 10 74.42 22.84 -15.03
N LEU A 11 73.39 22.64 -14.20
CA LEU A 11 72.90 21.28 -13.92
C LEU A 11 71.42 21.22 -14.30
N THR A 12 71.14 20.59 -15.43
CA THR A 12 69.81 20.23 -15.90
C THR A 12 69.30 19.04 -15.04
N ALA A 13 68.40 19.32 -14.10
CA ALA A 13 67.63 18.27 -13.44
C ALA A 13 66.37 18.00 -14.23
N VAL A 14 66.34 16.86 -14.91
CA VAL A 14 65.15 16.28 -15.54
C VAL A 14 64.26 15.72 -14.44
N LEU A 15 63.20 16.46 -14.06
CA LEU A 15 62.12 15.92 -13.22
C LEU A 15 61.20 15.07 -14.10
N GLY A 16 61.39 13.75 -14.00
CA GLY A 16 60.44 12.78 -14.56
C GLY A 16 59.11 12.83 -13.77
N LEU A 17 58.05 13.41 -14.34
CA LEU A 17 56.68 13.27 -13.86
C LEU A 17 56.27 11.79 -14.12
N GLY A 18 56.43 10.94 -13.09
CA GLY A 18 55.75 9.67 -13.03
C GLY A 18 54.27 9.86 -12.76
N ALA A 19 53.44 9.83 -13.78
CA ALA A 19 51.99 9.75 -13.62
C ALA A 19 51.63 8.45 -12.92
N LEU A 20 51.37 8.48 -11.62
CA LEU A 20 50.71 7.38 -10.92
C LEU A 20 49.26 7.30 -11.47
N ALA A 21 49.02 6.39 -12.40
CA ALA A 21 47.69 5.97 -12.76
C ALA A 21 47.09 5.25 -11.55
N ALA A 22 46.25 5.90 -10.78
CA ALA A 22 45.41 5.27 -9.78
C ALA A 22 44.51 4.26 -10.54
N PRO A 23 44.41 3.01 -10.09
CA PRO A 23 43.45 2.10 -10.67
C PRO A 23 42.04 2.72 -10.47
N ALA A 24 41.33 2.94 -11.56
CA ALA A 24 39.89 3.28 -11.49
C ALA A 24 39.24 2.08 -10.82
N GLY A 25 38.92 2.25 -9.54
CA GLY A 25 38.12 1.28 -8.80
C GLY A 25 36.80 1.12 -9.56
N THR A 26 36.58 -0.04 -10.12
CA THR A 26 35.26 -0.43 -10.60
C THR A 26 34.35 -0.39 -9.37
N ALA A 27 33.54 0.66 -9.26
CA ALA A 27 32.43 0.67 -8.31
C ALA A 27 31.62 -0.60 -8.64
N ALA A 28 31.61 -1.56 -7.73
CA ALA A 28 30.71 -2.69 -7.83
C ALA A 28 29.30 -2.10 -7.97
N ALA A 29 28.60 -2.43 -9.05
CA ALA A 29 27.23 -2.00 -9.21
C ALA A 29 26.45 -2.51 -7.99
N GLU A 30 25.83 -1.61 -7.25
CA GLU A 30 24.98 -1.99 -6.12
C GLU A 30 23.89 -2.93 -6.65
N THR A 31 23.78 -4.10 -6.02
CA THR A 31 22.75 -5.09 -6.38
C THR A 31 21.39 -4.47 -6.08
N THR A 32 20.56 -4.28 -7.10
CA THR A 32 19.21 -3.72 -6.93
C THR A 32 18.33 -4.70 -6.15
N THR A 33 17.27 -4.19 -5.50
CA THR A 33 16.29 -5.06 -4.82
C THR A 33 15.70 -6.10 -5.77
N LEU A 34 15.40 -5.70 -7.01
CA LEU A 34 14.89 -6.62 -8.04
C LEU A 34 15.87 -7.76 -8.37
N ASP A 35 17.17 -7.47 -8.45
CA ASP A 35 18.19 -8.49 -8.70
C ASP A 35 18.33 -9.45 -7.51
N ALA A 36 18.28 -8.93 -6.29
CA ALA A 36 18.28 -9.74 -5.08
C ALA A 36 17.05 -10.67 -4.99
N ILE A 37 15.87 -10.16 -5.32
CA ILE A 37 14.62 -10.93 -5.40
C ILE A 37 14.77 -12.07 -6.41
N ARG A 38 15.28 -11.78 -7.60
CA ARG A 38 15.48 -12.78 -8.65
C ARG A 38 16.50 -13.84 -8.28
N ALA A 39 17.64 -13.44 -7.73
CA ALA A 39 18.68 -14.35 -7.28
C ALA A 39 18.17 -15.31 -6.20
N ARG A 40 17.28 -14.81 -5.32
CA ARG A 40 16.65 -15.59 -4.25
C ARG A 40 15.50 -16.48 -4.76
N GLY A 41 14.86 -16.11 -5.87
CA GLY A 41 13.74 -16.84 -6.47
C GLY A 41 12.36 -16.57 -5.86
N TYR A 42 12.23 -15.63 -4.93
CA TYR A 42 10.96 -15.24 -4.32
C TYR A 42 11.01 -13.82 -3.72
N LEU A 43 9.83 -13.21 -3.61
CA LEU A 43 9.59 -11.93 -2.95
C LEU A 43 9.43 -12.12 -1.44
N LEU A 44 10.06 -11.26 -0.61
CA LEU A 44 9.76 -11.13 0.83
C LEU A 44 8.81 -9.95 1.04
N CYS A 45 7.59 -10.25 1.44
CA CYS A 45 6.55 -9.23 1.66
C CYS A 45 6.22 -9.09 3.14
N GLY A 46 6.45 -7.91 3.71
CA GLY A 46 6.01 -7.54 5.05
C GLY A 46 4.51 -7.24 5.06
N ILE A 47 3.74 -8.03 5.81
CA ILE A 47 2.29 -7.90 5.97
C ILE A 47 1.91 -7.71 7.43
N GLY A 48 0.64 -7.40 7.73
CA GLY A 48 0.13 -7.42 9.10
C GLY A 48 0.11 -8.82 9.69
N GLU A 49 0.19 -8.91 11.03
CA GLU A 49 0.13 -10.21 11.73
C GLU A 49 -1.21 -10.91 11.50
N VAL A 50 -2.30 -10.26 11.86
CA VAL A 50 -3.67 -10.69 11.57
C VAL A 50 -4.58 -9.46 11.46
N GLN A 51 -5.05 -9.17 10.25
CA GLN A 51 -6.01 -8.10 10.00
C GLN A 51 -7.04 -8.59 8.99
N ALA A 52 -8.29 -8.74 9.43
CA ALA A 52 -9.36 -9.25 8.59
C ALA A 52 -9.53 -8.38 7.34
N GLY A 53 -9.64 -9.02 6.18
CA GLY A 53 -9.72 -8.37 4.88
C GLY A 53 -8.39 -7.90 4.30
N PHE A 54 -7.31 -7.77 5.07
CA PHE A 54 -5.98 -7.31 4.62
C PHE A 54 -4.91 -8.40 4.68
N SER A 55 -4.75 -9.07 5.83
CA SER A 55 -3.69 -10.07 6.04
C SER A 55 -4.14 -11.10 7.09
N GLN A 56 -5.19 -11.84 6.82
CA GLN A 56 -5.65 -12.89 7.71
C GLN A 56 -4.93 -14.23 7.42
N ALA A 57 -4.83 -15.08 8.44
CA ALA A 57 -4.27 -16.41 8.33
C ALA A 57 -5.33 -17.45 8.71
N THR A 58 -5.37 -18.56 7.97
CA THR A 58 -6.10 -19.77 8.37
C THR A 58 -5.29 -20.54 9.43
N PRO A 59 -5.92 -21.45 10.18
CA PRO A 59 -5.20 -22.35 11.08
C PRO A 59 -4.11 -23.19 10.39
N ALA A 60 -4.25 -23.44 9.09
CA ALA A 60 -3.25 -24.14 8.27
C ALA A 60 -2.09 -23.23 7.83
N GLY A 61 -2.11 -21.94 8.18
CA GLY A 61 -1.07 -20.98 7.83
C GLY A 61 -1.22 -20.32 6.46
N GLU A 62 -2.27 -20.62 5.71
CA GLU A 62 -2.58 -19.95 4.45
C GLU A 62 -2.96 -18.49 4.71
N ARG A 63 -2.43 -17.59 3.89
CA ARG A 63 -2.67 -16.15 3.99
C ARG A 63 -3.66 -15.68 2.92
N SER A 64 -4.53 -14.74 3.31
CA SER A 64 -5.47 -14.06 2.40
C SER A 64 -5.71 -12.63 2.84
N GLY A 65 -6.15 -11.78 1.90
CA GLY A 65 -6.43 -10.38 2.17
C GLY A 65 -5.91 -9.45 1.07
N LEU A 66 -6.27 -8.19 1.14
CA LEU A 66 -5.91 -7.18 0.13
C LEU A 66 -4.38 -7.03 0.01
N ASP A 67 -3.67 -6.94 1.14
CA ASP A 67 -2.21 -6.82 1.19
C ASP A 67 -1.53 -8.09 0.66
N VAL A 68 -2.07 -9.26 0.99
CA VAL A 68 -1.59 -10.57 0.52
C VAL A 68 -1.75 -10.70 -0.99
N ASP A 69 -2.91 -10.34 -1.52
CA ASP A 69 -3.18 -10.38 -2.96
C ASP A 69 -2.29 -9.40 -3.73
N PHE A 70 -2.03 -8.21 -3.17
CA PHE A 70 -1.10 -7.25 -3.77
C PHE A 70 0.34 -7.81 -3.84
N CYS A 71 0.84 -8.43 -2.79
CA CYS A 71 2.16 -9.07 -2.80
C CYS A 71 2.22 -10.26 -3.77
N THR A 72 1.13 -11.00 -3.88
CA THR A 72 0.98 -12.07 -4.88
C THR A 72 0.99 -11.52 -6.31
N ALA A 73 0.40 -10.34 -6.53
CA ALA A 73 0.45 -9.63 -7.81
C ALA A 73 1.89 -9.21 -8.15
N LEU A 74 2.66 -8.71 -7.18
CA LEU A 74 4.09 -8.38 -7.36
C LEU A 74 4.92 -9.60 -7.73
N ALA A 75 4.74 -10.73 -7.04
CA ALA A 75 5.42 -11.98 -7.38
C ALA A 75 5.03 -12.45 -8.80
N SER A 76 3.76 -12.30 -9.17
CA SER A 76 3.27 -12.61 -10.52
C SER A 76 3.91 -11.70 -11.58
N ALA A 77 4.11 -10.41 -11.28
CA ALA A 77 4.77 -9.48 -12.19
C ALA A 77 6.25 -9.82 -12.42
N VAL A 78 6.97 -10.22 -11.36
CA VAL A 78 8.41 -10.50 -11.42
C VAL A 78 8.71 -11.89 -11.98
N PHE A 79 7.95 -12.90 -11.58
CA PHE A 79 8.24 -14.32 -11.84
C PHE A 79 7.21 -15.03 -12.74
N GLY A 80 6.07 -14.39 -13.05
CA GLY A 80 4.95 -15.07 -13.70
C GLY A 80 4.25 -16.10 -12.79
N SER A 81 4.59 -16.15 -11.51
CA SER A 81 4.11 -17.14 -10.54
C SER A 81 3.55 -16.47 -9.30
N LYS A 82 2.35 -16.85 -8.88
CA LYS A 82 1.71 -16.40 -7.64
C LYS A 82 2.37 -16.99 -6.38
N ASP A 83 3.09 -18.10 -6.51
CA ASP A 83 3.66 -18.84 -5.39
C ASP A 83 5.08 -18.38 -5.03
N ALA A 84 5.67 -17.50 -5.86
CA ALA A 84 7.01 -16.95 -5.64
C ALA A 84 7.02 -15.77 -4.64
N VAL A 85 6.29 -15.90 -3.54
CA VAL A 85 6.22 -14.90 -2.45
C VAL A 85 6.26 -15.58 -1.09
N LYS A 86 6.98 -14.97 -0.14
CA LYS A 86 6.95 -15.34 1.27
C LYS A 86 6.44 -14.14 2.07
N PHE A 87 5.47 -14.40 2.92
CA PHE A 87 4.85 -13.38 3.77
C PHE A 87 5.55 -13.33 5.12
N TRP A 88 5.92 -12.12 5.53
CA TRP A 88 6.53 -11.87 6.84
C TRP A 88 5.58 -11.03 7.69
N PRO A 89 4.91 -11.63 8.70
CA PRO A 89 4.03 -10.89 9.60
C PRO A 89 4.83 -9.92 10.46
N LEU A 90 4.42 -8.67 10.48
CA LEU A 90 5.09 -7.59 11.20
C LEU A 90 4.13 -6.86 12.14
N SER A 91 4.61 -6.54 13.33
CA SER A 91 3.92 -5.65 14.25
C SER A 91 3.85 -4.20 13.71
N ALA A 92 3.01 -3.37 14.33
CA ALA A 92 2.95 -1.95 13.98
C ALA A 92 4.26 -1.21 14.27
N ASN A 93 5.03 -1.66 15.27
CA ASN A 93 6.25 -1.00 15.71
C ASN A 93 7.48 -1.42 14.87
N ASP A 94 7.49 -2.65 14.38
CA ASP A 94 8.67 -3.22 13.69
C ASP A 94 8.66 -3.03 12.19
N ARG A 95 7.50 -2.71 11.59
CA ARG A 95 7.30 -2.71 10.13
C ARG A 95 8.28 -1.86 9.33
N PHE A 96 8.52 -0.62 9.76
CA PHE A 96 9.46 0.27 9.04
C PHE A 96 10.91 -0.10 9.27
N LYS A 97 11.25 -0.60 10.47
CA LYS A 97 12.59 -1.11 10.75
C LYS A 97 12.93 -2.31 9.89
N ALA A 98 12.00 -3.26 9.74
CA ALA A 98 12.18 -4.42 8.87
C ALA A 98 12.35 -4.04 7.39
N LEU A 99 11.65 -2.98 6.93
CA LEU A 99 11.86 -2.44 5.58
C LEU A 99 13.24 -1.80 5.44
N GLN A 100 13.66 -0.96 6.41
CA GLN A 100 14.96 -0.28 6.39
C GLN A 100 16.13 -1.25 6.42
N SER A 101 16.04 -2.33 7.20
CA SER A 101 17.09 -3.36 7.29
C SER A 101 17.15 -4.30 6.07
N GLY A 102 16.15 -4.25 5.19
CA GLY A 102 16.06 -5.18 4.05
C GLY A 102 15.57 -6.57 4.42
N ASP A 103 14.99 -6.75 5.62
CA ASP A 103 14.36 -8.01 6.02
C ASP A 103 13.14 -8.33 5.16
N VAL A 104 12.52 -7.29 4.58
CA VAL A 104 11.46 -7.39 3.59
C VAL A 104 11.74 -6.48 2.40
N ASP A 105 11.35 -6.92 1.20
CA ASP A 105 11.54 -6.15 -0.04
C ASP A 105 10.47 -5.06 -0.23
N VAL A 106 9.31 -5.31 0.32
CA VAL A 106 8.15 -4.41 0.26
C VAL A 106 7.33 -4.55 1.55
N LEU A 107 6.80 -3.44 2.01
CA LEU A 107 5.85 -3.39 3.12
C LEU A 107 4.45 -3.15 2.56
N ALA A 108 3.57 -4.16 2.61
CA ALA A 108 2.15 -4.07 2.33
C ALA A 108 1.39 -4.49 3.59
N ARG A 109 1.14 -3.52 4.48
CA ARG A 109 0.65 -3.79 5.83
C ARG A 109 -0.36 -2.74 6.30
N GLY A 110 -1.25 -2.28 5.42
CA GLY A 110 -2.21 -1.24 5.80
C GLY A 110 -1.53 -0.03 6.47
N ALA A 111 -0.39 0.40 5.96
CA ALA A 111 0.33 1.53 6.52
C ALA A 111 -0.16 2.85 5.91
N THR A 112 -0.61 3.77 6.76
CA THR A 112 -1.03 5.10 6.33
C THR A 112 0.15 5.88 5.78
N TRP A 113 0.04 6.38 4.57
CA TRP A 113 0.99 7.29 3.95
C TRP A 113 0.87 8.68 4.60
N THR A 114 1.88 9.08 5.36
CA THR A 114 1.97 10.40 5.99
C THR A 114 3.28 11.06 5.62
N LEU A 115 3.34 12.40 5.71
CA LEU A 115 4.55 13.16 5.42
C LEU A 115 5.76 12.63 6.22
N SER A 116 5.62 12.46 7.53
CA SER A 116 6.73 12.00 8.38
C SER A 116 7.18 10.58 8.03
N ARG A 117 6.26 9.66 7.76
CA ARG A 117 6.62 8.29 7.36
C ARG A 117 7.35 8.24 6.02
N ASP A 118 6.96 9.09 5.07
CA ASP A 118 7.55 9.15 3.73
C ASP A 118 8.90 9.86 3.70
N THR A 119 9.18 10.75 4.66
CA THR A 119 10.39 11.59 4.64
C THR A 119 11.41 11.26 5.73
N GLU A 120 10.99 10.70 6.87
CA GLU A 120 11.84 10.52 8.04
C GLU A 120 12.23 9.06 8.31
N LEU A 121 11.44 8.10 7.81
CA LEU A 121 11.60 6.68 8.12
C LEU A 121 12.35 5.89 7.04
N GLY A 122 13.04 6.53 6.09
CA GLY A 122 13.76 5.84 5.01
C GLY A 122 12.87 4.93 4.16
N ALA A 123 11.56 5.13 4.22
CA ALA A 123 10.55 4.42 3.44
C ALA A 123 9.98 5.37 2.39
N ARG A 124 9.58 4.85 1.24
CA ARG A 124 8.92 5.58 0.18
C ARG A 124 7.61 4.88 -0.19
N PHE A 125 6.50 5.58 0.01
CA PHE A 125 5.19 5.07 -0.39
C PHE A 125 5.03 5.14 -1.91
N THR A 126 4.54 4.07 -2.52
CA THR A 126 4.49 3.95 -3.97
C THR A 126 3.20 4.49 -4.58
N ASP A 127 2.08 4.21 -3.95
CA ASP A 127 0.74 4.74 -4.25
C ASP A 127 -0.26 4.28 -3.19
N VAL A 128 -1.54 4.64 -3.33
CA VAL A 128 -2.59 4.25 -2.38
C VAL A 128 -3.25 2.95 -2.83
N LEU A 129 -3.09 1.90 -2.03
CA LEU A 129 -3.75 0.60 -2.25
C LEU A 129 -5.19 0.61 -1.72
N PHE A 130 -5.45 1.35 -0.65
CA PHE A 130 -6.76 1.44 -0.03
C PHE A 130 -6.96 2.80 0.64
N TYR A 131 -8.03 3.51 0.27
CA TYR A 131 -8.46 4.74 0.93
C TYR A 131 -9.35 4.38 2.11
N ASP A 132 -8.78 4.46 3.31
CA ASP A 132 -9.50 4.33 4.58
C ASP A 132 -9.70 5.71 5.22
N GLY A 133 -10.33 5.72 6.36
CA GLY A 133 -10.57 6.89 7.17
C GLY A 133 -11.44 6.56 8.36
N GLN A 134 -11.40 7.41 9.36
CA GLN A 134 -12.28 7.28 10.50
C GLN A 134 -13.74 7.54 10.09
N GLY A 135 -14.62 6.67 10.54
CA GLY A 135 -16.05 6.74 10.33
C GLY A 135 -16.83 6.40 11.59
N PHE A 136 -18.11 6.12 11.39
CA PHE A 136 -19.05 5.84 12.48
C PHE A 136 -19.90 4.62 12.18
N LEU A 137 -19.96 3.69 13.13
CA LEU A 137 -20.89 2.56 13.15
C LEU A 137 -22.03 2.86 14.10
N THR A 138 -23.28 2.72 13.65
CA THR A 138 -24.49 2.93 14.44
C THR A 138 -25.53 1.85 14.19
N ARG A 139 -26.54 1.75 15.07
CA ARG A 139 -27.70 0.89 14.84
C ARG A 139 -28.66 1.55 13.85
N ARG A 140 -29.21 0.79 12.91
CA ARG A 140 -30.23 1.27 11.97
C ARG A 140 -31.47 1.80 12.67
N GLY A 141 -31.81 1.23 13.84
CA GLY A 141 -32.92 1.69 14.68
C GLY A 141 -32.78 3.11 15.23
N ASN A 142 -31.58 3.70 15.18
CA ASN A 142 -31.36 5.09 15.57
C ASN A 142 -31.87 6.11 14.52
N ALA A 143 -32.32 5.62 13.34
CA ALA A 143 -32.86 6.43 12.25
C ALA A 143 -31.93 7.57 11.78
N VAL A 144 -30.59 7.29 11.79
CA VAL A 144 -29.53 8.20 11.35
C VAL A 144 -28.94 7.66 10.05
N ALA A 145 -28.84 8.48 9.02
CA ALA A 145 -28.29 8.12 7.71
C ALA A 145 -26.96 8.83 7.39
N SER A 146 -26.59 9.86 8.17
CA SER A 146 -25.41 10.68 7.97
C SER A 146 -24.74 11.01 9.31
N ALA A 147 -23.41 11.13 9.32
CA ALA A 147 -22.67 11.61 10.48
C ALA A 147 -23.05 13.04 10.89
N LEU A 148 -23.61 13.82 9.97
CA LEU A 148 -24.14 15.17 10.26
C LEU A 148 -25.40 15.17 11.15
N GLU A 149 -26.02 14.01 11.32
CA GLU A 149 -27.23 13.83 12.16
C GLU A 149 -26.87 13.32 13.56
N LEU A 150 -25.60 13.14 13.89
CA LEU A 150 -25.12 12.59 15.17
C LEU A 150 -25.08 13.61 16.33
N SER A 151 -25.70 14.80 16.20
CA SER A 151 -25.67 15.76 17.28
C SER A 151 -26.39 15.24 18.54
N GLY A 152 -25.66 15.18 19.66
CA GLY A 152 -26.14 14.64 20.94
C GLY A 152 -25.78 13.16 21.14
N ALA A 153 -25.07 12.52 20.21
CA ALA A 153 -24.68 11.13 20.33
C ALA A 153 -23.67 10.90 21.47
N THR A 154 -23.73 9.69 22.05
CA THR A 154 -22.66 9.12 22.87
C THR A 154 -21.77 8.27 21.96
N ILE A 155 -20.47 8.55 21.94
CA ILE A 155 -19.50 7.98 20.99
C ILE A 155 -18.44 7.18 21.74
N CYS A 156 -18.35 5.89 21.47
CA CYS A 156 -17.25 5.06 21.93
C CYS A 156 -16.00 5.36 21.11
N ALA A 157 -14.92 5.83 21.75
CA ALA A 157 -13.66 6.17 21.14
C ALA A 157 -12.45 5.78 22.02
N LEU A 158 -11.32 5.39 21.41
CA LEU A 158 -10.06 5.16 22.11
C LEU A 158 -9.49 6.52 22.56
N PRO A 159 -9.15 6.68 23.86
CA PRO A 159 -8.59 7.92 24.39
C PRO A 159 -7.19 8.15 23.83
N GLY A 160 -6.85 9.42 23.57
CA GLY A 160 -5.51 9.83 23.11
C GLY A 160 -5.10 9.30 21.74
N ALA A 161 -5.95 8.54 21.06
CA ALA A 161 -5.75 8.09 19.70
C ALA A 161 -6.26 9.12 18.68
N MET A 162 -5.79 9.01 17.43
CA MET A 162 -6.29 9.88 16.35
C MET A 162 -7.81 9.83 16.22
N GLY A 163 -8.43 8.71 16.60
CA GLY A 163 -9.87 8.54 16.63
C GLY A 163 -10.63 9.50 17.53
N GLU A 164 -10.13 9.78 18.74
CA GLU A 164 -10.73 10.78 19.63
C GLU A 164 -10.57 12.19 19.05
N GLN A 165 -9.38 12.53 18.57
CA GLN A 165 -9.10 13.84 17.97
C GLN A 165 -9.98 14.10 16.75
N GLY A 166 -10.16 13.12 15.87
CA GLY A 166 -11.05 13.23 14.70
C GLY A 166 -12.50 13.54 15.09
N VAL A 167 -13.00 12.93 16.18
CA VAL A 167 -14.34 13.27 16.72
C VAL A 167 -14.38 14.71 17.19
N VAL A 168 -13.41 15.16 18.02
CA VAL A 168 -13.34 16.53 18.54
C VAL A 168 -13.36 17.55 17.41
N GLU A 169 -12.52 17.33 16.39
CA GLU A 169 -12.41 18.23 15.25
C GLU A 169 -13.69 18.25 14.41
N PHE A 170 -14.23 17.08 14.06
CA PHE A 170 -15.43 16.98 13.23
C PHE A 170 -16.65 17.60 13.91
N PHE A 171 -16.94 17.20 15.16
CA PHE A 171 -18.11 17.71 15.88
C PHE A 171 -17.95 19.20 16.24
N GLY A 172 -16.73 19.63 16.59
CA GLY A 172 -16.40 21.04 16.85
C GLY A 172 -16.60 21.92 15.62
N ALA A 173 -16.10 21.52 14.46
CA ALA A 173 -16.27 22.25 13.19
C ALA A 173 -17.73 22.36 12.76
N LYS A 174 -18.56 21.38 13.09
CA LYS A 174 -20.01 21.35 12.79
C LYS A 174 -20.89 21.92 13.91
N ARG A 175 -20.29 22.34 15.05
CA ARG A 175 -20.97 22.82 16.25
C ARG A 175 -22.03 21.82 16.78
N MET A 176 -21.71 20.52 16.67
CA MET A 176 -22.57 19.44 17.15
C MET A 176 -22.18 19.06 18.58
N ARG A 177 -23.18 18.68 19.38
CA ARG A 177 -22.98 18.19 20.76
C ARG A 177 -22.65 16.69 20.69
N TYR A 178 -21.79 16.22 21.59
CA TYR A 178 -21.45 14.81 21.74
C TYR A 178 -20.94 14.52 23.15
N GLN A 179 -20.87 13.23 23.50
CA GLN A 179 -20.20 12.73 24.70
C GLN A 179 -19.29 11.57 24.29
N ILE A 180 -18.06 11.55 24.79
CA ILE A 180 -17.14 10.44 24.57
C ILE A 180 -17.29 9.42 25.70
N VAL A 181 -17.43 8.15 25.34
CA VAL A 181 -17.31 6.98 26.20
C VAL A 181 -15.98 6.34 25.89
N ALA A 182 -14.97 6.65 26.71
CA ALA A 182 -13.62 6.12 26.54
C ALA A 182 -13.50 4.68 27.07
N GLN A 183 -12.70 3.87 26.39
CA GLN A 183 -12.29 2.53 26.82
C GLN A 183 -10.82 2.32 26.44
N ASP A 184 -10.10 1.48 27.18
CA ASP A 184 -8.66 1.30 27.01
C ASP A 184 -8.29 0.39 25.84
N SER A 185 -9.24 -0.39 25.30
CA SER A 185 -9.01 -1.30 24.17
C SER A 185 -10.14 -1.24 23.14
N TRP A 186 -9.81 -1.63 21.90
CA TRP A 186 -10.80 -1.76 20.83
C TRP A 186 -11.89 -2.78 21.18
N ASP A 187 -11.52 -3.91 21.78
CA ASP A 187 -12.47 -4.95 22.15
C ASP A 187 -13.46 -4.47 23.23
N ASP A 188 -13.00 -3.65 24.18
CA ASP A 188 -13.86 -3.07 25.20
C ASP A 188 -14.76 -1.96 24.64
N LEU A 189 -14.29 -1.21 23.63
CA LEU A 189 -15.16 -0.28 22.86
C LEU A 189 -16.29 -1.03 22.16
N VAL A 190 -15.99 -2.13 21.48
CA VAL A 190 -17.00 -2.96 20.81
C VAL A 190 -17.99 -3.55 21.82
N LYS A 191 -17.52 -4.01 22.99
CA LYS A 191 -18.40 -4.47 24.08
C LYS A 191 -19.29 -3.35 24.61
N ALA A 192 -18.74 -2.14 24.87
CA ALA A 192 -19.49 -0.99 25.35
C ALA A 192 -20.57 -0.58 24.34
N TYR A 193 -20.24 -0.54 23.04
CA TYR A 193 -21.21 -0.28 21.97
C TYR A 193 -22.31 -1.36 21.94
N THR A 194 -21.94 -2.62 22.02
CA THR A 194 -22.90 -3.74 22.00
C THR A 194 -23.83 -3.69 23.20
N ALA A 195 -23.31 -3.37 24.40
CA ALA A 195 -24.08 -3.19 25.62
C ALA A 195 -24.98 -1.94 25.64
N GLY A 196 -24.82 -1.04 24.65
CA GLY A 196 -25.61 0.19 24.58
C GLY A 196 -25.06 1.34 25.44
N SER A 197 -23.84 1.24 25.97
CA SER A 197 -23.19 2.33 26.71
C SER A 197 -22.91 3.55 25.84
N CYS A 198 -22.78 3.35 24.53
CA CYS A 198 -22.72 4.39 23.51
C CYS A 198 -23.66 4.07 22.32
N THR A 199 -24.12 5.11 21.65
CA THR A 199 -25.02 4.99 20.48
C THR A 199 -24.24 4.80 19.19
N VAL A 200 -22.96 5.20 19.19
CA VAL A 200 -22.06 5.21 18.03
C VAL A 200 -20.69 4.66 18.44
N LEU A 201 -20.12 3.80 17.60
CA LEU A 201 -18.71 3.39 17.68
C LEU A 201 -17.93 4.08 16.57
N THR A 202 -16.79 4.69 16.89
CA THR A 202 -15.89 5.30 15.90
C THR A 202 -14.57 4.56 15.80
N GLY A 203 -13.98 4.58 14.62
CA GLY A 203 -12.69 3.99 14.24
C GLY A 203 -12.55 3.99 12.73
N ASP A 204 -11.47 3.44 12.22
CA ASP A 204 -11.27 3.26 10.78
C ASP A 204 -12.40 2.41 10.20
N VAL A 205 -12.92 2.79 9.04
CA VAL A 205 -14.07 2.11 8.42
C VAL A 205 -13.79 0.63 8.18
N SER A 206 -12.56 0.28 7.86
CA SER A 206 -12.15 -1.11 7.74
C SER A 206 -12.27 -1.88 9.06
N LEU A 207 -11.86 -1.28 10.20
CA LEU A 207 -12.04 -1.87 11.54
C LEU A 207 -13.51 -1.94 11.95
N LEU A 208 -14.29 -0.90 11.64
CA LEU A 208 -15.74 -0.89 11.88
C LEU A 208 -16.45 -1.99 11.09
N ALA A 209 -16.03 -2.27 9.87
CA ALA A 209 -16.59 -3.37 9.08
C ALA A 209 -16.28 -4.73 9.71
N VAL A 210 -15.07 -4.93 10.22
CA VAL A 210 -14.69 -6.13 10.99
C VAL A 210 -15.51 -6.26 12.28
N ALA A 211 -15.66 -5.17 13.04
CA ALA A 211 -16.47 -5.17 14.25
C ALA A 211 -17.92 -5.54 13.92
N ARG A 212 -18.51 -4.88 12.91
CA ARG A 212 -19.88 -5.16 12.47
C ARG A 212 -20.09 -6.61 12.08
N SER A 213 -19.18 -7.22 11.33
CA SER A 213 -19.32 -8.61 10.85
C SER A 213 -19.35 -9.63 12.01
N LYS A 214 -18.79 -9.27 13.17
CA LYS A 214 -18.74 -10.12 14.37
C LYS A 214 -19.91 -9.90 15.35
N LEU A 215 -20.77 -8.90 15.12
CA LEU A 215 -21.95 -8.65 15.94
C LEU A 215 -22.97 -9.77 15.76
N ALA A 216 -23.81 -10.01 16.76
CA ALA A 216 -24.86 -11.05 16.71
C ALA A 216 -25.87 -10.78 15.57
N THR A 217 -26.16 -9.51 15.27
CA THR A 217 -27.06 -9.07 14.19
C THR A 217 -26.38 -8.04 13.30
N PRO A 218 -25.40 -8.41 12.44
CA PRO A 218 -24.65 -7.44 11.62
C PRO A 218 -25.54 -6.57 10.73
N GLY A 219 -26.68 -7.09 10.26
CA GLY A 219 -27.64 -6.40 9.42
C GLY A 219 -28.35 -5.24 10.09
N ASP A 220 -28.45 -5.24 11.43
CA ASP A 220 -29.08 -4.17 12.21
C ASP A 220 -28.16 -2.96 12.44
N HIS A 221 -26.92 -3.06 11.96
CA HIS A 221 -25.91 -2.02 12.09
C HIS A 221 -25.47 -1.50 10.74
N MET A 222 -25.10 -0.22 10.69
CA MET A 222 -24.61 0.44 9.47
C MET A 222 -23.41 1.31 9.76
N ILE A 223 -22.48 1.33 8.84
CA ILE A 223 -21.40 2.32 8.79
C ILE A 223 -21.95 3.51 8.02
N LEU A 224 -21.82 4.70 8.59
CA LEU A 224 -22.24 5.95 7.94
C LEU A 224 -21.29 6.29 6.79
N PRO A 225 -21.78 7.00 5.76
CA PRO A 225 -21.00 7.21 4.54
C PRO A 225 -19.84 8.20 4.67
N GLU A 226 -19.85 9.06 5.67
CA GLU A 226 -18.84 10.09 5.84
C GLU A 226 -17.57 9.54 6.48
N LEU A 227 -16.42 9.89 5.89
CA LEU A 227 -15.10 9.79 6.48
C LEU A 227 -14.71 11.13 7.10
N ILE A 228 -14.24 11.13 8.34
CA ILE A 228 -13.87 12.34 9.08
C ILE A 228 -12.35 12.54 9.15
N THR A 229 -11.54 11.53 8.79
CA THR A 229 -10.10 11.64 8.59
C THR A 229 -9.68 11.04 7.24
N LYS A 230 -8.41 11.22 6.88
CA LYS A 230 -7.80 10.62 5.68
C LYS A 230 -6.75 9.61 6.11
N GLU A 231 -6.98 8.34 5.76
CA GLU A 231 -6.05 7.25 6.00
C GLU A 231 -5.73 6.56 4.66
N PRO A 232 -4.87 7.17 3.81
CA PRO A 232 -4.44 6.54 2.57
C PRO A 232 -3.44 5.43 2.90
N LEU A 233 -3.87 4.17 2.80
CA LEU A 233 -3.04 3.01 3.05
C LEU A 233 -2.33 2.60 1.77
N GLY A 234 -1.01 2.49 1.83
CA GLY A 234 -0.22 2.16 0.64
C GLY A 234 0.97 1.26 0.92
N PRO A 235 1.46 0.56 -0.11
CA PRO A 235 2.71 -0.17 -0.02
C PRO A 235 3.90 0.80 0.00
N ALA A 236 4.93 0.42 0.76
CA ALA A 236 6.16 1.17 0.86
C ALA A 236 7.38 0.30 0.54
N VAL A 237 8.41 0.92 -0.04
CA VAL A 237 9.70 0.33 -0.38
C VAL A 237 10.82 1.13 0.28
N GLN A 238 12.06 0.64 0.25
CA GLN A 238 13.23 1.43 0.65
C GLN A 238 13.37 2.68 -0.24
N GLN A 239 13.86 3.76 0.32
CA GLN A 239 13.84 5.09 -0.32
C GLN A 239 14.70 5.16 -1.58
N ASP A 240 15.82 4.49 -1.63
CA ASP A 240 16.87 4.71 -2.64
C ASP A 240 16.82 3.76 -3.84
N ASP A 241 15.83 2.87 -3.95
CA ASP A 241 15.64 1.98 -5.10
C ASP A 241 14.50 2.46 -6.01
N ALA A 242 14.85 3.31 -6.97
CA ALA A 242 13.91 3.85 -7.95
C ALA A 242 13.33 2.78 -8.89
N GLN A 243 14.09 1.73 -9.21
CA GLN A 243 13.61 0.65 -10.07
C GLN A 243 12.55 -0.18 -9.33
N TRP A 244 12.84 -0.60 -8.11
CA TRP A 244 11.90 -1.38 -7.32
C TRP A 244 10.64 -0.57 -6.96
N PHE A 245 10.80 0.70 -6.62
CA PHE A 245 9.68 1.64 -6.48
C PHE A 245 8.79 1.62 -7.74
N GLY A 246 9.38 1.70 -8.92
CA GLY A 246 8.66 1.65 -10.20
C GLY A 246 7.89 0.34 -10.36
N VAL A 247 8.53 -0.82 -10.08
CA VAL A 247 7.88 -2.14 -10.17
C VAL A 247 6.67 -2.23 -9.24
N VAL A 248 6.81 -1.82 -7.99
CA VAL A 248 5.73 -1.88 -6.99
C VAL A 248 4.58 -0.96 -7.39
N ARG A 249 4.88 0.27 -7.78
CA ARG A 249 3.88 1.25 -8.23
C ARG A 249 3.12 0.79 -9.47
N TRP A 250 3.84 0.38 -10.52
CA TRP A 250 3.20 -0.01 -11.77
C TRP A 250 2.43 -1.33 -11.66
N THR A 251 2.76 -2.19 -10.68
CA THR A 251 1.94 -3.38 -10.38
C THR A 251 0.58 -2.96 -9.82
N LEU A 252 0.53 -1.97 -8.92
CA LEU A 252 -0.75 -1.43 -8.45
C LEU A 252 -1.53 -0.77 -9.59
N MET A 253 -0.85 0.05 -10.42
CA MET A 253 -1.49 0.65 -11.60
C MET A 253 -2.04 -0.40 -12.56
N ALA A 254 -1.35 -1.53 -12.74
CA ALA A 254 -1.84 -2.62 -13.58
C ALA A 254 -3.12 -3.28 -13.04
N LEU A 255 -3.25 -3.42 -11.72
CA LEU A 255 -4.48 -3.94 -11.13
C LEU A 255 -5.67 -3.00 -11.38
N VAL A 256 -5.47 -1.69 -11.28
CA VAL A 256 -6.49 -0.68 -11.52
C VAL A 256 -6.82 -0.57 -13.01
N GLU A 257 -5.80 -0.49 -13.89
CA GLU A 257 -5.98 -0.45 -15.35
C GLU A 257 -6.74 -1.67 -15.87
N ALA A 258 -6.43 -2.86 -15.32
CA ALA A 258 -7.15 -4.07 -15.69
C ALA A 258 -8.65 -3.97 -15.35
N GLU A 259 -9.01 -3.36 -14.21
CA GLU A 259 -10.43 -3.11 -13.87
C GLU A 259 -11.05 -2.08 -14.84
N GLU A 260 -10.34 -1.02 -15.19
CA GLU A 260 -10.80 0.00 -16.15
C GLU A 260 -11.03 -0.60 -17.55
N LEU A 261 -10.16 -1.51 -17.98
CA LEU A 261 -10.25 -2.23 -19.26
C LEU A 261 -11.24 -3.41 -19.22
N GLY A 262 -11.85 -3.72 -18.08
CA GLY A 262 -12.74 -4.87 -17.91
C GLY A 262 -12.04 -6.23 -18.02
N LEU A 263 -10.71 -6.26 -17.80
CA LEU A 263 -9.92 -7.48 -17.76
C LEU A 263 -10.08 -8.14 -16.39
N THR A 264 -10.43 -9.42 -16.38
CA THR A 264 -10.62 -10.23 -15.18
C THR A 264 -9.77 -11.49 -15.23
N LYS A 265 -9.59 -12.13 -14.07
CA LYS A 265 -8.93 -13.43 -14.01
C LYS A 265 -9.57 -14.47 -14.91
N GLU A 266 -10.89 -14.39 -15.08
CA GLU A 266 -11.65 -15.34 -15.90
C GLU A 266 -11.47 -15.08 -17.40
N ASN A 267 -11.44 -13.79 -17.83
CA ASN A 267 -11.47 -13.46 -19.26
C ASN A 267 -10.11 -13.15 -19.87
N VAL A 268 -9.06 -12.88 -19.08
CA VAL A 268 -7.77 -12.36 -19.58
C VAL A 268 -7.11 -13.25 -20.62
N ASP A 269 -7.27 -14.56 -20.53
CA ASP A 269 -6.72 -15.52 -21.52
C ASP A 269 -7.40 -15.33 -22.90
N ALA A 270 -8.72 -15.17 -22.94
CA ALA A 270 -9.46 -14.91 -24.17
C ALA A 270 -9.14 -13.53 -24.77
N GLN A 271 -8.83 -12.54 -23.93
CA GLN A 271 -8.47 -11.19 -24.34
C GLN A 271 -7.10 -11.10 -25.05
N ARG A 272 -6.30 -12.15 -25.05
CA ARG A 272 -5.10 -12.24 -25.90
C ARG A 272 -5.41 -12.20 -27.40
N ALA A 273 -6.65 -12.48 -27.80
CA ALA A 273 -7.13 -12.33 -29.16
C ALA A 273 -7.79 -10.95 -29.44
N ALA A 274 -7.82 -10.06 -28.45
CA ALA A 274 -8.42 -8.73 -28.59
C ALA A 274 -7.73 -7.90 -29.68
N THR A 275 -8.52 -7.04 -30.32
CA THR A 275 -8.05 -6.11 -31.36
C THR A 275 -7.85 -4.71 -30.84
N GLU A 276 -8.39 -4.39 -29.66
CA GLU A 276 -8.28 -3.07 -29.02
C GLU A 276 -6.83 -2.75 -28.65
N PRO A 277 -6.25 -1.65 -29.15
CA PRO A 277 -4.85 -1.32 -28.93
C PRO A 277 -4.47 -1.17 -27.45
N SER A 278 -5.36 -0.67 -26.60
CA SER A 278 -5.14 -0.53 -25.15
C SER A 278 -4.95 -1.90 -24.48
N ILE A 279 -5.84 -2.84 -24.78
CA ILE A 279 -5.77 -4.22 -24.25
C ILE A 279 -4.50 -4.91 -24.75
N ARG A 280 -4.19 -4.80 -26.05
CA ARG A 280 -3.00 -5.40 -26.64
C ARG A 280 -1.70 -4.87 -26.03
N ARG A 281 -1.60 -3.56 -25.79
CA ARG A 281 -0.44 -2.97 -25.09
C ARG A 281 -0.34 -3.45 -23.66
N PHE A 282 -1.46 -3.42 -22.92
CA PHE A 282 -1.50 -3.89 -21.53
C PHE A 282 -1.06 -5.35 -21.40
N LEU A 283 -1.50 -6.22 -22.30
CA LEU A 283 -1.15 -7.64 -22.31
C LEU A 283 0.27 -7.93 -22.87
N GLY A 284 1.03 -6.90 -23.26
CA GLY A 284 2.37 -7.04 -23.83
C GLY A 284 2.40 -7.62 -25.25
N LEU A 285 1.31 -7.54 -26.00
CA LEU A 285 1.23 -8.09 -27.37
C LEU A 285 1.80 -7.14 -28.42
N GLU A 286 1.76 -5.80 -28.20
CA GLU A 286 2.26 -4.78 -29.13
C GLU A 286 3.54 -4.12 -28.63
N ALA A 287 3.63 -3.77 -27.35
CA ALA A 287 4.77 -3.08 -26.76
C ALA A 287 5.39 -3.91 -25.62
N ASN A 288 6.67 -3.65 -25.34
CA ASN A 288 7.34 -4.21 -24.16
C ASN A 288 7.43 -3.15 -23.04
N LEU A 289 6.31 -2.85 -22.42
CA LEU A 289 6.23 -1.85 -21.34
C LEU A 289 6.95 -2.31 -20.05
N GLY A 290 7.20 -3.62 -19.90
CA GLY A 290 7.96 -4.17 -18.78
C GLY A 290 9.47 -3.91 -18.83
N GLN A 291 10.02 -3.66 -20.03
CA GLN A 291 11.48 -3.60 -20.23
C GLN A 291 12.17 -2.55 -19.36
N ALA A 292 11.60 -1.33 -19.29
CA ALA A 292 12.16 -0.24 -18.49
C ALA A 292 12.08 -0.51 -16.97
N LEU A 293 11.14 -1.36 -16.55
CA LEU A 293 11.02 -1.83 -15.17
C LEU A 293 11.88 -3.06 -14.89
N GLY A 294 12.50 -3.64 -15.92
CA GLY A 294 13.18 -4.92 -15.82
C GLY A 294 12.23 -6.11 -15.74
N LEU A 295 10.95 -5.99 -16.05
CA LEU A 295 9.96 -7.06 -15.98
C LEU A 295 9.80 -7.81 -17.31
N PRO A 296 9.27 -9.05 -17.30
CA PRO A 296 8.88 -9.76 -18.51
C PRO A 296 7.89 -8.95 -19.36
N ARG A 297 7.87 -9.22 -20.66
CA ARG A 297 6.99 -8.48 -21.60
C ARG A 297 5.52 -8.58 -21.24
N ASP A 298 5.08 -9.73 -20.75
CA ASP A 298 3.70 -10.08 -20.42
C ASP A 298 3.39 -9.95 -18.91
N TRP A 299 4.19 -9.21 -18.17
CA TRP A 299 4.08 -9.09 -16.71
C TRP A 299 2.67 -8.69 -16.23
N ALA A 300 2.02 -7.74 -16.89
CA ALA A 300 0.69 -7.25 -16.51
C ALA A 300 -0.40 -8.32 -16.78
N TYR A 301 -0.25 -9.09 -17.88
CA TYR A 301 -1.09 -10.27 -18.12
C TYR A 301 -0.94 -11.30 -17.00
N GLN A 302 0.29 -11.60 -16.57
CA GLN A 302 0.56 -12.56 -15.49
C GLN A 302 -0.07 -12.11 -14.16
N VAL A 303 -0.05 -10.81 -13.86
CA VAL A 303 -0.73 -10.23 -12.70
C VAL A 303 -2.22 -10.55 -12.75
N VAL A 304 -2.92 -10.20 -13.82
CA VAL A 304 -4.38 -10.42 -13.93
C VAL A 304 -4.72 -11.92 -13.95
N LYS A 305 -3.95 -12.72 -14.67
CA LYS A 305 -4.16 -14.17 -14.75
C LYS A 305 -4.07 -14.85 -13.37
N ASN A 306 -3.11 -14.47 -12.57
CA ASN A 306 -2.87 -15.11 -11.27
C ASN A 306 -3.77 -14.56 -10.16
N VAL A 307 -4.02 -13.24 -10.15
CA VAL A 307 -4.66 -12.56 -9.03
C VAL A 307 -6.00 -11.92 -9.39
N GLY A 308 -6.19 -11.50 -10.64
CA GLY A 308 -7.34 -10.72 -11.10
C GLY A 308 -7.05 -9.22 -11.07
N ASN A 309 -8.07 -8.40 -11.30
CA ASN A 309 -8.01 -6.95 -11.23
C ASN A 309 -8.29 -6.40 -9.83
N TYR A 310 -8.14 -5.08 -9.63
CA TYR A 310 -8.34 -4.45 -8.33
C TYR A 310 -9.76 -4.67 -7.78
N GLY A 311 -10.80 -4.60 -8.60
CA GLY A 311 -12.18 -4.84 -8.20
C GLY A 311 -12.41 -6.27 -7.69
N GLU A 312 -11.82 -7.26 -8.36
CA GLU A 312 -11.90 -8.67 -7.93
C GLU A 312 -11.21 -8.89 -6.59
N ILE A 313 -10.02 -8.26 -6.40
CA ILE A 313 -9.27 -8.31 -5.14
C ILE A 313 -10.07 -7.66 -4.03
N PHE A 314 -10.61 -6.46 -4.25
CA PHE A 314 -11.42 -5.76 -3.28
C PHE A 314 -12.66 -6.59 -2.89
N ASP A 315 -13.41 -7.08 -3.87
CA ASP A 315 -14.67 -7.78 -3.63
C ASP A 315 -14.49 -9.07 -2.81
N ARG A 316 -13.44 -9.86 -3.08
CA ARG A 316 -13.23 -11.10 -2.35
C ARG A 316 -12.69 -10.92 -0.93
N ASN A 317 -11.98 -9.80 -0.66
CA ASN A 317 -11.36 -9.57 0.65
C ASN A 317 -12.17 -8.64 1.56
N LEU A 318 -12.77 -7.62 1.01
CA LEU A 318 -13.44 -6.54 1.75
C LEU A 318 -14.90 -6.35 1.31
N GLY A 319 -15.17 -6.52 0.02
CA GLY A 319 -16.40 -6.14 -0.66
C GLY A 319 -17.51 -7.18 -0.61
N ALA A 320 -18.29 -7.20 -1.68
CA ALA A 320 -19.54 -7.95 -1.78
C ALA A 320 -19.39 -9.47 -1.59
N LYS A 321 -18.23 -10.04 -1.91
CA LYS A 321 -17.94 -11.48 -1.79
C LYS A 321 -17.31 -11.85 -0.44
N SER A 322 -16.96 -10.87 0.41
CA SER A 322 -16.42 -11.10 1.75
C SER A 322 -17.51 -10.99 2.83
N ASP A 323 -17.20 -11.46 4.04
CA ASP A 323 -18.08 -11.28 5.20
C ASP A 323 -18.18 -9.82 5.66
N LEU A 324 -17.21 -8.97 5.27
CA LEU A 324 -17.15 -7.56 5.67
C LEU A 324 -18.20 -6.72 4.95
N LYS A 325 -18.58 -7.07 3.72
CA LYS A 325 -19.57 -6.35 2.90
C LYS A 325 -19.32 -4.84 2.86
N LEU A 326 -18.03 -4.46 2.77
CA LEU A 326 -17.64 -3.05 2.71
C LEU A 326 -17.99 -2.47 1.34
N ALA A 327 -18.62 -1.31 1.32
CA ALA A 327 -18.83 -0.57 0.08
C ALA A 327 -17.51 -0.05 -0.48
N ARG A 328 -17.38 0.03 -1.81
CA ARG A 328 -16.18 0.53 -2.49
C ARG A 328 -15.84 1.97 -2.08
N GLY A 329 -16.84 2.86 -1.98
CA GLY A 329 -16.62 4.26 -1.62
C GLY A 329 -15.52 4.91 -2.44
N LEU A 330 -14.54 5.54 -1.78
CA LEU A 330 -13.35 6.13 -2.43
C LEU A 330 -12.48 5.10 -3.16
N ASN A 331 -12.57 3.82 -2.81
CA ASN A 331 -11.85 2.74 -3.47
C ASN A 331 -12.49 2.28 -4.79
N ASN A 332 -13.51 2.97 -5.26
CA ASN A 332 -14.08 2.73 -6.58
C ASN A 332 -13.23 3.39 -7.66
N LEU A 333 -13.41 2.94 -8.91
CA LEU A 333 -12.79 3.62 -10.06
C LEU A 333 -13.23 5.08 -10.14
N TRP A 334 -12.39 5.95 -10.66
CA TRP A 334 -12.68 7.37 -10.87
C TRP A 334 -13.93 7.58 -11.76
N THR A 335 -14.15 6.68 -12.74
CA THR A 335 -15.35 6.67 -13.60
C THR A 335 -16.63 6.33 -12.85
N LYS A 336 -16.52 5.80 -11.63
CA LYS A 336 -17.62 5.41 -10.74
C LYS A 336 -17.66 6.23 -9.44
N GLY A 337 -17.01 7.40 -9.45
CA GLY A 337 -17.02 8.35 -8.33
C GLY A 337 -16.02 8.05 -7.21
N GLY A 338 -15.05 7.16 -7.42
CA GLY A 338 -13.95 6.88 -6.50
C GLY A 338 -12.66 7.60 -6.85
N LEU A 339 -11.56 7.20 -6.22
CA LEU A 339 -10.22 7.77 -6.40
C LEU A 339 -9.24 6.79 -7.07
N MET A 340 -9.66 5.55 -7.35
CA MET A 340 -8.79 4.60 -8.05
C MET A 340 -8.67 5.01 -9.52
N TYR A 341 -7.46 5.44 -9.88
CA TYR A 341 -7.14 6.00 -11.19
C TYR A 341 -5.79 5.45 -11.65
N SER A 342 -5.78 4.72 -12.77
CA SER A 342 -4.52 4.23 -13.35
C SER A 342 -3.84 5.29 -14.20
N MET A 343 -2.51 5.30 -14.20
CA MET A 343 -1.74 6.07 -15.17
C MET A 343 -1.73 5.32 -16.52
N PRO A 344 -1.76 6.05 -17.67
CA PRO A 344 -1.88 5.42 -18.98
C PRO A 344 -0.73 4.45 -19.32
N PHE A 345 -1.05 3.27 -19.77
CA PHE A 345 -0.12 2.24 -20.29
C PHE A 345 0.25 2.53 -21.76
N ARG A 346 1.18 3.47 -21.97
CA ARG A 346 1.66 3.86 -23.31
C ARG A 346 3.10 4.42 -23.31
#